data_3fd962a6c5bf01914dc323ad034b2eb1
#
_entry.id   3fd962a6c5bf01914dc323ad034b2eb1
#
_cell.length_a   1.000
_cell.length_b   1.000
_cell.length_c   1.000
_cell.angle_alpha   90.00
_cell.angle_beta   90.00
_cell.angle_gamma   90.00
#
_symmetry.space_group_name_H-M   'P 1'
#
loop_
_entity.id
_entity.type
_entity.pdbx_description
1 polymer ?
#
loop_
_entity_poly.entity_id
_entity_poly.type
_entity_poly.pdbx_seq_one_letter_code
_entity_poly.pdbx_strand_id
1 'polypeptide(L)'
;MLTAATVISFGFFYLGNKNIANTTIVYTLALILTALYTSGYLFGIISSLFCVIAVNYFFSYPYFRFNFSLNGYPVTFIGMLAISLITSTTTTALKRQRKAIAEREKELVEADKEKLRANLLRAISHDLRTPLTGIIGSSSSYLENYPELPEEERTELIANIKEDAQWLLNMVENLLTVTRIKDNETDKVKKSPEVVEEVVSEAIQRLRKRLPDIKIQVDMPNNFLILSMDPTLIEQVLINLMENAHLHSGSKEPINLIIREGSDHISFTVRDYGRGINEKQLPYIFEGQQTMSETSDGHKGIGIGLSICKTIIQAHNGEITASNHSQGAEFTFTLPKEKEDYDND
;
A
#
# COMPACT_ATOMS: atom_id res chain seq x y z
N MET A 1 -36.97 -9.71 -17.01
CA MET A 1 -37.05 -8.34 -17.52
C MET A 1 -38.11 -8.18 -18.62
N LEU A 2 -38.05 -8.94 -19.72
CA LEU A 2 -39.04 -8.81 -20.83
C LEU A 2 -40.49 -9.12 -20.41
N THR A 3 -40.70 -10.13 -19.58
CA THR A 3 -42.02 -10.45 -19.00
C THR A 3 -42.56 -9.32 -18.12
N ALA A 4 -41.72 -8.73 -17.27
CA ALA A 4 -42.09 -7.57 -16.46
C ALA A 4 -42.44 -6.36 -17.35
N ALA A 5 -41.67 -6.11 -18.40
CA ALA A 5 -41.94 -5.05 -19.36
C ALA A 5 -43.31 -5.27 -20.08
N THR A 6 -43.66 -6.53 -20.39
CA THR A 6 -44.96 -6.84 -20.98
C THR A 6 -46.10 -6.51 -20.03
N VAL A 7 -46.00 -6.90 -18.76
CA VAL A 7 -47.02 -6.61 -17.71
C VAL A 7 -47.18 -5.08 -17.53
N ILE A 8 -46.07 -4.37 -17.39
CA ILE A 8 -46.06 -2.90 -17.24
C ILE A 8 -46.69 -2.25 -18.50
N SER A 9 -46.33 -2.74 -19.70
CA SER A 9 -46.88 -2.24 -20.96
C SER A 9 -48.40 -2.41 -21.08
N PHE A 10 -48.95 -3.53 -20.59
CA PHE A 10 -50.41 -3.69 -20.51
C PHE A 10 -51.04 -2.65 -19.60
N GLY A 11 -50.47 -2.38 -18.42
CA GLY A 11 -50.92 -1.34 -17.51
C GLY A 11 -51.00 0.04 -18.19
N PHE A 12 -49.87 0.47 -18.77
CA PHE A 12 -49.82 1.77 -19.48
C PHE A 12 -50.71 1.84 -20.73
N PHE A 13 -50.90 0.74 -21.43
CA PHE A 13 -51.73 0.68 -22.60
C PHE A 13 -53.20 0.86 -22.24
N TYR A 14 -53.69 0.21 -21.20
CA TYR A 14 -55.08 0.35 -20.75
C TYR A 14 -55.36 1.70 -20.08
N LEU A 15 -54.42 2.22 -19.25
CA LEU A 15 -54.54 3.52 -18.59
C LEU A 15 -54.36 4.70 -19.57
N GLY A 16 -53.55 4.53 -20.61
CA GLY A 16 -53.19 5.57 -21.57
C GLY A 16 -54.06 5.64 -22.85
N ASN A 17 -55.30 5.22 -22.78
CA ASN A 17 -56.24 5.27 -23.89
C ASN A 17 -55.73 4.58 -25.18
N LYS A 18 -55.09 3.42 -25.00
CA LYS A 18 -54.54 2.56 -26.08
C LYS A 18 -53.41 3.22 -26.89
N ASN A 19 -52.62 4.08 -26.27
CA ASN A 19 -51.50 4.73 -26.95
C ASN A 19 -50.28 3.80 -27.04
N ILE A 20 -49.90 3.44 -28.26
CA ILE A 20 -48.78 2.54 -28.59
C ILE A 20 -47.42 3.17 -28.22
N ALA A 21 -47.29 4.50 -28.23
CA ALA A 21 -46.02 5.18 -27.95
C ALA A 21 -45.45 4.85 -26.56
N ASN A 22 -46.29 4.81 -25.51
CA ASN A 22 -45.92 4.49 -24.16
C ASN A 22 -45.38 3.05 -24.04
N THR A 23 -46.01 2.11 -24.73
CA THR A 23 -45.60 0.71 -24.80
C THR A 23 -44.24 0.54 -25.44
N THR A 24 -43.98 1.26 -26.53
CA THR A 24 -42.69 1.24 -27.22
C THR A 24 -41.57 1.73 -26.36
N ILE A 25 -41.78 2.78 -25.56
CA ILE A 25 -40.77 3.29 -24.60
C ILE A 25 -40.43 2.24 -23.53
N VAL A 26 -41.42 1.56 -22.96
CA VAL A 26 -41.21 0.52 -21.95
C VAL A 26 -40.36 -0.64 -22.50
N TYR A 27 -40.66 -1.12 -23.71
CA TYR A 27 -39.87 -2.17 -24.35
C TYR A 27 -38.48 -1.71 -24.75
N THR A 28 -38.32 -0.46 -25.19
CA THR A 28 -36.98 0.10 -25.46
C THR A 28 -36.14 0.15 -24.21
N LEU A 29 -36.70 0.59 -23.07
CA LEU A 29 -36.03 0.57 -21.78
C LEU A 29 -35.63 -0.86 -21.35
N ALA A 30 -36.55 -1.81 -21.51
CA ALA A 30 -36.29 -3.22 -21.19
C ALA A 30 -35.18 -3.80 -22.08
N LEU A 31 -35.07 -3.43 -23.35
CA LEU A 31 -33.96 -3.80 -24.24
C LEU A 31 -32.62 -3.26 -23.73
N ILE A 32 -32.59 -1.97 -23.37
CA ILE A 32 -31.37 -1.34 -22.84
C ILE A 32 -30.92 -2.04 -21.53
N LEU A 33 -31.86 -2.26 -20.60
CA LEU A 33 -31.58 -2.95 -19.36
C LEU A 33 -31.08 -4.39 -19.60
N THR A 34 -31.71 -5.12 -20.53
CA THR A 34 -31.27 -6.47 -20.87
C THR A 34 -29.85 -6.47 -21.42
N ALA A 35 -29.49 -5.52 -22.30
CA ALA A 35 -28.16 -5.38 -22.85
C ALA A 35 -27.12 -4.99 -21.79
N LEU A 36 -27.48 -4.22 -20.75
CA LEU A 36 -26.59 -3.86 -19.64
C LEU A 36 -26.26 -5.07 -18.74
N TYR A 37 -27.25 -5.91 -18.44
CA TYR A 37 -27.07 -7.05 -17.53
C TYR A 37 -26.58 -8.33 -18.23
N THR A 38 -26.83 -8.50 -19.53
CA THR A 38 -26.35 -9.66 -20.29
C THR A 38 -25.04 -9.34 -21.02
N SER A 39 -24.29 -10.37 -21.37
CA SER A 39 -23.06 -10.24 -22.17
C SER A 39 -23.22 -11.01 -23.48
N GLY A 40 -22.96 -10.34 -24.59
CA GLY A 40 -23.00 -10.94 -25.95
C GLY A 40 -24.15 -10.44 -26.81
N TYR A 41 -23.92 -10.50 -28.10
CA TYR A 41 -24.87 -9.97 -29.13
C TYR A 41 -26.14 -10.81 -29.23
N LEU A 42 -26.07 -12.09 -28.95
CA LEU A 42 -27.16 -13.03 -29.15
C LEU A 42 -28.37 -12.69 -28.26
N PHE A 43 -28.14 -12.32 -27.00
CA PHE A 43 -29.21 -11.89 -26.09
C PHE A 43 -29.87 -10.60 -26.54
N GLY A 44 -29.12 -9.65 -27.09
CA GLY A 44 -29.67 -8.41 -27.65
C GLY A 44 -30.56 -8.68 -28.85
N ILE A 45 -30.15 -9.53 -29.77
CA ILE A 45 -30.94 -9.89 -30.98
C ILE A 45 -32.22 -10.64 -30.56
N ILE A 46 -32.15 -11.65 -29.72
CA ILE A 46 -33.33 -12.39 -29.25
C ILE A 46 -34.29 -11.49 -28.51
N SER A 47 -33.79 -10.61 -27.64
CA SER A 47 -34.63 -9.66 -26.91
C SER A 47 -35.32 -8.67 -27.83
N SER A 48 -34.64 -8.15 -28.87
CA SER A 48 -35.24 -7.23 -29.83
C SER A 48 -36.32 -7.91 -30.66
N LEU A 49 -36.09 -9.11 -31.11
CA LEU A 49 -37.07 -9.92 -31.86
C LEU A 49 -38.31 -10.17 -31.00
N PHE A 50 -38.13 -10.55 -29.73
CA PHE A 50 -39.24 -10.71 -28.79
C PHE A 50 -40.05 -9.41 -28.61
N CYS A 51 -39.38 -8.29 -28.36
CA CYS A 51 -40.04 -7.00 -28.18
C CYS A 51 -40.89 -6.59 -29.39
N VAL A 52 -40.33 -6.80 -30.55
CA VAL A 52 -41.04 -6.51 -31.81
C VAL A 52 -42.27 -7.38 -31.98
N ILE A 53 -42.13 -8.69 -31.78
CA ILE A 53 -43.25 -9.64 -31.85
C ILE A 53 -44.32 -9.26 -30.81
N ALA A 54 -43.91 -8.95 -29.58
CA ALA A 54 -44.83 -8.60 -28.50
C ALA A 54 -45.57 -7.28 -28.78
N VAL A 55 -44.90 -6.25 -29.25
CA VAL A 55 -45.55 -4.98 -29.62
C VAL A 55 -46.54 -5.19 -30.76
N ASN A 56 -46.16 -5.93 -31.80
CA ASN A 56 -47.02 -6.19 -32.93
C ASN A 56 -48.28 -6.99 -32.56
N TYR A 57 -48.11 -8.07 -31.81
CA TYR A 57 -49.18 -9.00 -31.48
C TYR A 57 -50.13 -8.46 -30.41
N PHE A 58 -49.62 -7.86 -29.34
CA PHE A 58 -50.44 -7.45 -28.19
C PHE A 58 -50.98 -6.03 -28.30
N PHE A 59 -50.26 -5.11 -28.93
CA PHE A 59 -50.53 -3.68 -28.82
C PHE A 59 -50.87 -3.01 -30.16
N SER A 60 -50.78 -3.73 -31.30
CA SER A 60 -51.13 -3.21 -32.61
C SER A 60 -52.52 -3.65 -33.05
N TYR A 61 -53.28 -2.72 -33.68
CA TYR A 61 -54.59 -3.06 -34.23
C TYR A 61 -54.46 -3.80 -35.58
N PRO A 62 -55.22 -4.90 -35.84
CA PRO A 62 -56.15 -5.58 -34.93
C PRO A 62 -55.42 -6.42 -33.88
N TYR A 63 -55.76 -6.24 -32.58
CA TYR A 63 -55.12 -6.89 -31.45
C TYR A 63 -55.20 -8.40 -31.54
N PHE A 64 -54.15 -9.08 -31.04
CA PHE A 64 -54.00 -10.54 -31.02
C PHE A 64 -53.93 -11.17 -32.44
N ARG A 65 -53.57 -10.37 -33.45
CA ARG A 65 -53.25 -10.82 -34.80
C ARG A 65 -51.98 -10.12 -35.28
N PHE A 66 -51.19 -10.84 -36.09
CA PHE A 66 -50.04 -10.21 -36.72
C PHE A 66 -50.49 -9.28 -37.86
N ASN A 67 -50.08 -8.04 -37.80
CA ASN A 67 -50.33 -7.05 -38.80
C ASN A 67 -49.00 -6.54 -39.39
N PHE A 68 -48.78 -6.77 -40.65
CA PHE A 68 -47.61 -6.34 -41.41
C PHE A 68 -47.89 -5.15 -42.33
N SER A 69 -48.95 -4.40 -42.06
CA SER A 69 -49.25 -3.21 -42.85
C SER A 69 -48.17 -2.15 -42.71
N LEU A 70 -47.88 -1.45 -43.81
CA LEU A 70 -46.75 -0.51 -43.94
C LEU A 70 -46.88 0.79 -43.12
N ASN A 71 -48.00 1.03 -42.44
CA ASN A 71 -48.24 2.27 -41.71
C ASN A 71 -47.54 2.29 -40.34
N GLY A 72 -46.28 2.69 -40.32
CA GLY A 72 -45.52 3.02 -39.08
C GLY A 72 -44.76 1.86 -38.38
N TYR A 73 -45.18 0.62 -38.55
CA TYR A 73 -44.58 -0.54 -37.86
C TYR A 73 -43.17 -0.91 -38.33
N PRO A 74 -42.81 -0.80 -39.62
CA PRO A 74 -41.42 -1.09 -40.04
C PRO A 74 -40.41 -0.16 -39.41
N VAL A 75 -40.77 1.10 -39.15
CA VAL A 75 -39.89 2.11 -38.58
C VAL A 75 -39.60 1.79 -37.11
N THR A 76 -40.65 1.43 -36.34
CA THR A 76 -40.46 1.03 -34.92
C THR A 76 -39.64 -0.28 -34.79
N PHE A 77 -39.86 -1.20 -35.73
CA PHE A 77 -39.14 -2.46 -35.81
C PHE A 77 -37.65 -2.25 -36.06
N ILE A 78 -37.31 -1.50 -37.08
CA ILE A 78 -35.93 -1.16 -37.45
C ILE A 78 -35.28 -0.36 -36.32
N GLY A 79 -36.00 0.59 -35.71
CA GLY A 79 -35.51 1.39 -34.60
C GLY A 79 -35.15 0.55 -33.35
N MET A 80 -36.03 -0.36 -32.93
CA MET A 80 -35.79 -1.24 -31.81
C MET A 80 -34.57 -2.18 -32.06
N LEU A 81 -34.47 -2.72 -33.27
CA LEU A 81 -33.39 -3.58 -33.68
C LEU A 81 -32.05 -2.82 -33.71
N ALA A 82 -32.04 -1.61 -34.24
CA ALA A 82 -30.89 -0.73 -34.28
C ALA A 82 -30.42 -0.35 -32.86
N ILE A 83 -31.33 0.08 -31.99
CA ILE A 83 -31.03 0.41 -30.60
C ILE A 83 -30.45 -0.80 -29.86
N SER A 84 -31.06 -1.98 -30.01
CA SER A 84 -30.59 -3.20 -29.40
C SER A 84 -29.18 -3.56 -29.87
N LEU A 85 -28.90 -3.48 -31.16
CA LEU A 85 -27.61 -3.79 -31.74
C LEU A 85 -26.51 -2.82 -31.24
N ILE A 86 -26.80 -1.50 -31.32
CA ILE A 86 -25.86 -0.47 -30.86
C ILE A 86 -25.58 -0.64 -29.36
N THR A 87 -26.60 -0.81 -28.53
CA THR A 87 -26.43 -0.95 -27.07
C THR A 87 -25.67 -2.21 -26.75
N SER A 88 -25.99 -3.34 -27.40
CA SER A 88 -25.29 -4.62 -27.15
C SER A 88 -23.82 -4.59 -27.59
N THR A 89 -23.53 -3.97 -28.75
CA THR A 89 -22.14 -3.80 -29.23
C THR A 89 -21.32 -2.91 -28.29
N THR A 90 -21.86 -1.74 -27.94
CA THR A 90 -21.20 -0.78 -27.06
C THR A 90 -20.95 -1.36 -25.67
N THR A 91 -21.97 -2.01 -25.09
CA THR A 91 -21.84 -2.62 -23.75
C THR A 91 -20.81 -3.75 -23.75
N THR A 92 -20.80 -4.59 -24.78
CA THR A 92 -19.83 -5.69 -24.89
C THR A 92 -18.40 -5.14 -25.07
N ALA A 93 -18.21 -4.10 -25.88
CA ALA A 93 -16.93 -3.45 -26.07
C ALA A 93 -16.42 -2.81 -24.77
N LEU A 94 -17.27 -2.09 -24.03
CA LEU A 94 -16.94 -1.51 -22.74
C LEU A 94 -16.56 -2.56 -21.69
N LYS A 95 -17.29 -3.67 -21.62
CA LYS A 95 -16.96 -4.77 -20.70
C LYS A 95 -15.58 -5.39 -21.02
N ARG A 96 -15.27 -5.57 -22.31
CA ARG A 96 -13.96 -6.07 -22.74
C ARG A 96 -12.83 -5.09 -22.40
N GLN A 97 -13.04 -3.79 -22.66
CA GLN A 97 -12.06 -2.77 -22.30
C GLN A 97 -11.80 -2.70 -20.80
N ARG A 98 -12.85 -2.72 -19.97
CA ARG A 98 -12.69 -2.74 -18.50
C ARG A 98 -11.91 -3.95 -18.02
N LYS A 99 -12.18 -5.13 -18.59
CA LYS A 99 -11.44 -6.35 -18.25
C LYS A 99 -9.97 -6.24 -18.64
N ALA A 100 -9.68 -5.75 -19.85
CA ALA A 100 -8.31 -5.56 -20.31
C ALA A 100 -7.54 -4.51 -19.50
N ILE A 101 -8.21 -3.43 -19.04
CA ILE A 101 -7.61 -2.43 -18.15
C ILE A 101 -7.28 -3.07 -16.81
N ALA A 102 -8.21 -3.79 -16.18
CA ALA A 102 -7.98 -4.45 -14.90
C ALA A 102 -6.85 -5.50 -14.96
N GLU A 103 -6.74 -6.24 -16.07
CA GLU A 103 -5.64 -7.19 -16.30
C GLU A 103 -4.29 -6.45 -16.42
N ARG A 104 -4.24 -5.34 -17.18
CA ARG A 104 -3.03 -4.52 -17.31
C ARG A 104 -2.60 -3.86 -16.00
N GLU A 105 -3.56 -3.37 -15.21
CA GLU A 105 -3.28 -2.81 -13.89
C GLU A 105 -2.64 -3.87 -12.97
N LYS A 106 -3.18 -5.09 -13.00
CA LYS A 106 -2.62 -6.20 -12.24
C LYS A 106 -1.19 -6.54 -12.69
N GLU A 107 -0.94 -6.62 -14.00
CA GLU A 107 0.40 -6.86 -14.56
C GLU A 107 1.39 -5.75 -14.18
N LEU A 108 0.97 -4.48 -14.20
CA LEU A 108 1.81 -3.35 -13.81
C LEU A 108 2.18 -3.41 -12.33
N VAL A 109 1.22 -3.70 -11.45
CA VAL A 109 1.48 -3.86 -10.01
C VAL A 109 2.45 -5.01 -9.75
N GLU A 110 2.31 -6.12 -10.46
CA GLU A 110 3.21 -7.27 -10.34
C GLU A 110 4.61 -6.97 -10.86
N ALA A 111 4.72 -6.27 -11.99
CA ALA A 111 6.01 -5.82 -12.54
C ALA A 111 6.71 -4.81 -11.63
N ASP A 112 5.99 -3.86 -11.03
CA ASP A 112 6.55 -2.92 -10.07
C ASP A 112 7.01 -3.62 -8.79
N LYS A 113 6.28 -4.63 -8.31
CA LYS A 113 6.66 -5.47 -7.18
C LYS A 113 7.95 -6.24 -7.46
N GLU A 114 8.08 -6.83 -8.64
CA GLU A 114 9.30 -7.54 -9.08
C GLU A 114 10.49 -6.58 -9.23
N LYS A 115 10.28 -5.40 -9.80
CA LYS A 115 11.32 -4.36 -9.93
C LYS A 115 11.81 -3.89 -8.57
N LEU A 116 10.89 -3.66 -7.63
CA LEU A 116 11.23 -3.29 -6.26
C LEU A 116 12.04 -4.40 -5.58
N ARG A 117 11.63 -5.67 -5.75
CA ARG A 117 12.35 -6.84 -5.22
C ARG A 117 13.77 -6.94 -5.77
N ALA A 118 13.92 -6.77 -7.09
CA ALA A 118 15.24 -6.80 -7.74
C ALA A 118 16.15 -5.66 -7.26
N ASN A 119 15.60 -4.46 -7.09
CA ASN A 119 16.34 -3.30 -6.59
C ASN A 119 16.78 -3.51 -5.13
N LEU A 120 15.89 -4.02 -4.29
CA LEU A 120 16.21 -4.36 -2.90
C LEU A 120 17.32 -5.41 -2.81
N LEU A 121 17.24 -6.50 -3.59
CA LEU A 121 18.28 -7.54 -3.60
C LEU A 121 19.62 -6.99 -4.08
N ARG A 122 19.63 -6.08 -5.06
CA ARG A 122 20.86 -5.45 -5.55
C ARG A 122 21.45 -4.53 -4.48
N ALA A 123 20.66 -3.70 -3.82
CA ALA A 123 21.09 -2.83 -2.73
C ALA A 123 21.66 -3.66 -1.56
N ILE A 124 20.96 -4.70 -1.13
CA ILE A 124 21.39 -5.62 -0.10
C ILE A 124 22.74 -6.27 -0.46
N SER A 125 22.89 -6.77 -1.68
CA SER A 125 24.12 -7.42 -2.13
C SER A 125 25.30 -6.47 -2.15
N HIS A 126 25.08 -5.21 -2.54
CA HIS A 126 26.13 -4.17 -2.49
C HIS A 126 26.54 -3.87 -1.06
N ASP A 127 25.56 -3.68 -0.20
CA ASP A 127 25.77 -3.24 1.18
C ASP A 127 26.37 -4.36 2.05
N LEU A 128 26.05 -5.63 1.80
CA LEU A 128 26.73 -6.76 2.43
C LEU A 128 28.19 -6.90 1.99
N ARG A 129 28.51 -6.58 0.75
CA ARG A 129 29.88 -6.73 0.20
C ARG A 129 30.88 -5.81 0.91
N THR A 130 30.50 -4.59 1.22
CA THR A 130 31.41 -3.58 1.79
C THR A 130 31.98 -4.02 3.16
N PRO A 131 31.18 -4.31 4.21
CA PRO A 131 31.70 -4.76 5.48
C PRO A 131 32.40 -6.12 5.39
N LEU A 132 31.88 -7.01 4.52
CA LEU A 132 32.57 -8.29 4.28
C LEU A 132 33.97 -8.08 3.72
N THR A 133 34.16 -7.14 2.80
CA THR A 133 35.48 -6.77 2.28
C THR A 133 36.35 -6.13 3.37
N GLY A 134 35.78 -5.31 4.26
CA GLY A 134 36.45 -4.74 5.42
C GLY A 134 36.95 -5.81 6.38
N ILE A 135 36.09 -6.79 6.73
CA ILE A 135 36.45 -7.93 7.58
C ILE A 135 37.61 -8.73 6.94
N ILE A 136 37.51 -9.07 5.67
CA ILE A 136 38.51 -9.84 4.94
C ILE A 136 39.83 -9.04 4.91
N GLY A 137 39.77 -7.74 4.54
CA GLY A 137 40.94 -6.87 4.46
C GLY A 137 41.67 -6.73 5.83
N SER A 138 40.90 -6.41 6.88
CA SER A 138 41.48 -6.28 8.25
C SER A 138 42.04 -7.61 8.76
N SER A 139 41.35 -8.74 8.46
CA SER A 139 41.85 -10.07 8.83
C SER A 139 43.14 -10.44 8.09
N SER A 140 43.19 -10.18 6.77
CA SER A 140 44.38 -10.43 5.96
C SER A 140 45.57 -9.57 6.43
N SER A 141 45.33 -8.27 6.65
CA SER A 141 46.36 -7.36 7.17
C SER A 141 46.89 -7.80 8.53
N TYR A 142 46.00 -8.25 9.43
CA TYR A 142 46.39 -8.80 10.73
C TYR A 142 47.25 -10.06 10.58
N LEU A 143 46.85 -11.01 9.75
CA LEU A 143 47.57 -12.29 9.60
C LEU A 143 48.94 -12.14 8.89
N GLU A 144 49.00 -11.27 7.86
CA GLU A 144 50.20 -11.07 7.07
C GLU A 144 51.26 -10.25 7.80
N ASN A 145 50.83 -9.26 8.60
CA ASN A 145 51.76 -8.32 9.23
C ASN A 145 51.85 -8.48 10.76
N TYR A 146 51.25 -9.51 11.35
CA TYR A 146 51.15 -9.70 12.79
C TYR A 146 52.46 -9.46 13.57
N PRO A 147 53.62 -9.93 13.13
CA PRO A 147 54.88 -9.73 13.89
C PRO A 147 55.34 -8.28 13.94
N GLU A 148 54.99 -7.48 12.94
CA GLU A 148 55.46 -6.11 12.72
C GLU A 148 54.45 -5.04 13.18
N LEU A 149 53.18 -5.42 13.39
CA LEU A 149 52.12 -4.50 13.80
C LEU A 149 52.26 -4.09 15.27
N PRO A 150 52.20 -2.78 15.59
CA PRO A 150 52.04 -2.30 16.97
C PRO A 150 50.75 -2.84 17.60
N GLU A 151 50.75 -2.98 18.95
CA GLU A 151 49.60 -3.49 19.68
C GLU A 151 48.32 -2.66 19.49
N GLU A 152 48.46 -1.36 19.33
CA GLU A 152 47.38 -0.42 19.05
C GLU A 152 46.72 -0.72 17.70
N GLU A 153 47.51 -0.90 16.63
CA GLU A 153 47.02 -1.23 15.30
C GLU A 153 46.35 -2.62 15.24
N ARG A 154 46.92 -3.61 15.99
CA ARG A 154 46.27 -4.94 16.12
C ARG A 154 44.91 -4.83 16.75
N THR A 155 44.80 -4.03 17.82
CA THR A 155 43.53 -3.81 18.52
C THR A 155 42.52 -3.11 17.62
N GLU A 156 42.97 -2.11 16.85
CA GLU A 156 42.12 -1.40 15.88
C GLU A 156 41.58 -2.33 14.77
N LEU A 157 42.45 -3.18 14.18
CA LEU A 157 42.04 -4.14 13.16
C LEU A 157 40.99 -5.13 13.69
N ILE A 158 41.14 -5.63 14.90
CA ILE A 158 40.17 -6.53 15.52
C ILE A 158 38.87 -5.79 15.88
N ALA A 159 38.95 -4.54 16.31
CA ALA A 159 37.77 -3.69 16.57
C ALA A 159 36.98 -3.48 15.31
N ASN A 160 37.65 -3.16 14.20
CA ASN A 160 37.02 -2.96 12.89
C ASN A 160 36.31 -4.25 12.40
N ILE A 161 36.96 -5.42 12.55
CA ILE A 161 36.33 -6.72 12.21
C ILE A 161 35.08 -6.94 13.05
N LYS A 162 35.14 -6.67 14.35
CA LYS A 162 33.99 -6.83 15.25
C LYS A 162 32.85 -5.89 14.88
N GLU A 163 33.14 -4.65 14.57
CA GLU A 163 32.14 -3.64 14.16
C GLU A 163 31.45 -4.03 12.86
N ASP A 164 32.21 -4.39 11.84
CA ASP A 164 31.67 -4.85 10.53
C ASP A 164 30.83 -6.11 10.67
N ALA A 165 31.26 -7.07 11.50
CA ALA A 165 30.51 -8.31 11.77
C ALA A 165 29.18 -8.02 12.49
N GLN A 166 29.21 -7.15 13.52
CA GLN A 166 28.01 -6.74 14.24
C GLN A 166 27.01 -6.02 13.32
N TRP A 167 27.54 -5.21 12.44
CA TRP A 167 26.76 -4.52 11.43
C TRP A 167 26.06 -5.51 10.47
N LEU A 168 26.80 -6.52 9.97
CA LEU A 168 26.23 -7.57 9.12
C LEU A 168 25.10 -8.34 9.83
N LEU A 169 25.28 -8.65 11.12
CA LEU A 169 24.26 -9.34 11.90
C LEU A 169 22.97 -8.52 11.97
N ASN A 170 23.07 -7.24 12.28
CA ASN A 170 21.92 -6.34 12.33
C ASN A 170 21.21 -6.24 10.97
N MET A 171 21.97 -6.22 9.89
CA MET A 171 21.41 -6.18 8.54
C MET A 171 20.63 -7.45 8.21
N VAL A 172 21.14 -8.62 8.58
CA VAL A 172 20.42 -9.91 8.39
C VAL A 172 19.13 -9.95 9.21
N GLU A 173 19.15 -9.51 10.46
CA GLU A 173 17.94 -9.41 11.29
C GLU A 173 16.88 -8.48 10.68
N ASN A 174 17.31 -7.33 10.18
CA ASN A 174 16.46 -6.39 9.46
C ASN A 174 15.84 -7.02 8.21
N LEU A 175 16.61 -7.78 7.44
CA LEU A 175 16.13 -8.46 6.21
C LEU A 175 15.12 -9.55 6.54
N LEU A 176 15.36 -10.35 7.58
CA LEU A 176 14.43 -11.39 8.04
C LEU A 176 13.09 -10.77 8.48
N THR A 177 13.13 -9.60 9.09
CA THR A 177 11.93 -8.86 9.48
C THR A 177 11.08 -8.47 8.27
N VAL A 178 11.71 -7.95 7.21
CA VAL A 178 11.00 -7.58 5.95
C VAL A 178 10.41 -8.80 5.25
N THR A 179 11.15 -9.92 5.23
CA THR A 179 10.67 -11.15 4.57
C THR A 179 9.48 -11.76 5.32
N ARG A 180 9.48 -11.75 6.65
CA ARG A 180 8.35 -12.22 7.48
C ARG A 180 7.06 -11.42 7.22
N ILE A 181 7.17 -10.12 7.02
CA ILE A 181 6.02 -9.25 6.73
C ILE A 181 5.45 -9.54 5.33
N LYS A 182 6.30 -9.91 4.34
CA LYS A 182 5.90 -10.11 2.94
C LYS A 182 5.39 -11.51 2.59
N ASP A 183 5.86 -12.55 3.29
CA ASP A 183 5.50 -13.95 2.99
C ASP A 183 4.11 -14.34 3.51
N ASN A 184 3.51 -13.53 4.37
CA ASN A 184 2.12 -13.71 4.77
C ASN A 184 1.18 -13.13 3.69
N GLU A 185 0.92 -13.88 2.63
CA GLU A 185 -0.15 -13.58 1.64
C GLU A 185 -1.56 -13.48 2.26
N THR A 186 -1.72 -13.77 3.52
CA THR A 186 -2.93 -13.58 4.34
C THR A 186 -2.78 -12.44 5.36
N ASP A 187 -2.06 -11.41 5.01
CA ASP A 187 -2.27 -10.06 5.50
C ASP A 187 -2.48 -9.81 6.97
N LYS A 188 -1.69 -10.17 7.91
CA LYS A 188 -1.73 -9.31 9.11
C LYS A 188 -0.52 -9.61 10.01
N VAL A 189 0.29 -8.57 10.24
CA VAL A 189 1.13 -8.46 11.42
C VAL A 189 0.30 -8.92 12.62
N LYS A 190 0.80 -9.84 13.42
CA LYS A 190 0.11 -10.31 14.63
C LYS A 190 0.12 -9.18 15.65
N LYS A 191 -0.90 -8.35 15.61
CA LYS A 191 -1.09 -7.28 16.57
C LYS A 191 -1.70 -7.83 17.85
N SER A 192 -1.21 -7.38 18.98
CA SER A 192 -1.78 -7.60 20.32
C SER A 192 -1.94 -6.26 21.03
N PRO A 193 -2.90 -6.14 21.96
CA PRO A 193 -2.99 -4.96 22.81
C PRO A 193 -1.75 -4.87 23.69
N GLU A 194 -0.89 -3.87 23.45
CA GLU A 194 0.37 -3.69 24.13
C GLU A 194 0.42 -2.34 24.84
N VAL A 195 1.12 -2.28 25.98
CA VAL A 195 1.36 -1.06 26.73
C VAL A 195 2.51 -0.31 26.06
N VAL A 196 2.22 0.89 25.54
CA VAL A 196 3.20 1.71 24.78
C VAL A 196 4.47 1.97 25.62
N GLU A 197 4.32 2.23 26.90
CA GLU A 197 5.44 2.50 27.82
C GLU A 197 6.40 1.30 27.94
N GLU A 198 5.88 0.08 27.97
CA GLU A 198 6.69 -1.13 28.04
C GLU A 198 7.50 -1.33 26.74
N VAL A 199 6.86 -1.17 25.58
CA VAL A 199 7.53 -1.29 24.27
C VAL A 199 8.63 -0.24 24.11
N VAL A 200 8.37 1.01 24.50
CA VAL A 200 9.37 2.09 24.49
C VAL A 200 10.52 1.79 25.42
N SER A 201 10.23 1.34 26.65
CA SER A 201 11.24 1.02 27.65
C SER A 201 12.16 -0.11 27.18
N GLU A 202 11.60 -1.17 26.60
CA GLU A 202 12.37 -2.30 26.07
C GLU A 202 13.26 -1.87 24.90
N ALA A 203 12.73 -1.07 23.96
CA ALA A 203 13.51 -0.52 22.86
C ALA A 203 14.72 0.29 23.35
N ILE A 204 14.53 1.15 24.35
CA ILE A 204 15.61 1.96 24.94
C ILE A 204 16.62 1.08 25.66
N GLN A 205 16.17 0.07 26.40
CA GLN A 205 17.08 -0.85 27.11
C GLN A 205 17.95 -1.64 26.12
N ARG A 206 17.36 -2.15 25.03
CA ARG A 206 18.10 -2.87 23.98
C ARG A 206 19.12 -1.94 23.29
N LEU A 207 18.72 -0.70 23.01
CA LEU A 207 19.63 0.27 22.39
C LEU A 207 20.79 0.64 23.31
N ARG A 208 20.55 0.85 24.61
CA ARG A 208 21.60 1.15 25.60
C ARG A 208 22.59 0.01 25.81
N LYS A 209 22.22 -1.27 25.64
CA LYS A 209 23.15 -2.40 25.67
C LYS A 209 24.17 -2.32 24.53
N ARG A 210 23.76 -1.73 23.36
CA ARG A 210 24.64 -1.57 22.19
C ARG A 210 25.42 -0.25 22.20
N LEU A 211 24.75 0.82 22.65
CA LEU A 211 25.25 2.19 22.71
C LEU A 211 25.13 2.72 24.15
N PRO A 212 26.07 2.36 25.06
CA PRO A 212 25.97 2.70 26.49
C PRO A 212 25.90 4.22 26.75
N ASP A 213 26.55 5.01 25.90
CA ASP A 213 26.67 6.47 26.06
C ASP A 213 25.52 7.25 25.48
N ILE A 214 24.51 6.59 24.87
CA ILE A 214 23.38 7.26 24.24
C ILE A 214 22.48 7.93 25.30
N LYS A 215 22.20 9.21 25.09
CA LYS A 215 21.31 9.99 25.95
C LYS A 215 19.95 10.11 25.28
N ILE A 216 18.92 9.55 25.89
CA ILE A 216 17.55 9.59 25.41
C ILE A 216 16.68 10.19 26.49
N GLN A 217 15.90 11.20 26.13
CA GLN A 217 14.86 11.81 26.93
C GLN A 217 13.50 11.44 26.38
N VAL A 218 12.64 10.88 27.23
CA VAL A 218 11.29 10.47 26.83
C VAL A 218 10.29 11.48 27.37
N ASP A 219 9.42 11.96 26.49
CA ASP A 219 8.29 12.85 26.80
C ASP A 219 6.99 12.18 26.35
N MET A 220 6.23 11.65 27.30
CA MET A 220 4.98 10.94 27.04
C MET A 220 3.90 11.35 28.04
N PRO A 221 2.62 11.18 27.70
CA PRO A 221 1.50 11.45 28.62
C PRO A 221 1.58 10.55 29.87
N ASN A 222 1.03 11.04 30.98
CA ASN A 222 0.99 10.31 32.25
C ASN A 222 -0.12 9.24 32.32
N ASN A 223 -0.96 9.14 31.28
CA ASN A 223 -2.03 8.16 31.17
C ASN A 223 -1.51 6.85 30.54
N PHE A 224 -2.16 5.76 30.90
CA PHE A 224 -1.86 4.42 30.35
C PHE A 224 -2.28 4.37 28.88
N LEU A 225 -1.32 4.16 27.98
CA LEU A 225 -1.59 4.06 26.55
C LEU A 225 -1.51 2.59 26.13
N ILE A 226 -2.63 2.04 25.65
CA ILE A 226 -2.69 0.70 25.05
C ILE A 226 -2.90 0.85 23.55
N LEU A 227 -2.15 0.10 22.77
CA LEU A 227 -2.22 0.14 21.30
C LEU A 227 -2.07 -1.27 20.73
N SER A 228 -2.88 -1.60 19.75
CA SER A 228 -2.80 -2.88 19.03
C SER A 228 -1.63 -2.85 18.04
N MET A 229 -0.54 -3.57 18.37
CA MET A 229 0.70 -3.61 17.58
C MET A 229 1.46 -4.92 17.77
N ASP A 230 2.42 -5.19 16.89
CA ASP A 230 3.47 -6.19 17.12
C ASP A 230 4.61 -5.49 17.88
N PRO A 231 4.83 -5.82 19.16
CA PRO A 231 5.81 -5.11 19.99
C PRO A 231 7.23 -5.22 19.44
N THR A 232 7.62 -6.37 18.90
CA THR A 232 8.96 -6.62 18.36
C THR A 232 9.25 -5.75 17.14
N LEU A 233 8.26 -5.60 16.26
CA LEU A 233 8.40 -4.78 15.07
C LEU A 233 8.44 -3.28 15.41
N ILE A 234 7.63 -2.83 16.36
CA ILE A 234 7.64 -1.42 16.77
C ILE A 234 8.90 -1.08 17.58
N GLU A 235 9.38 -1.98 18.44
CA GLU A 235 10.70 -1.82 19.06
C GLU A 235 11.80 -1.63 18.02
N GLN A 236 11.79 -2.44 16.93
CA GLN A 236 12.77 -2.32 15.85
C GLN A 236 12.69 -0.96 15.15
N VAL A 237 11.49 -0.41 14.92
CA VAL A 237 11.32 0.95 14.37
C VAL A 237 11.92 1.99 15.31
N LEU A 238 11.61 1.93 16.59
CA LEU A 238 12.13 2.86 17.59
C LEU A 238 13.66 2.80 17.68
N ILE A 239 14.24 1.60 17.74
CA ILE A 239 15.69 1.39 17.76
C ILE A 239 16.33 1.98 16.50
N ASN A 240 15.82 1.68 15.32
CA ASN A 240 16.37 2.18 14.06
C ASN A 240 16.34 3.71 13.99
N LEU A 241 15.23 4.35 14.41
CA LEU A 241 15.11 5.80 14.38
C LEU A 241 16.02 6.48 15.41
N MET A 242 16.12 5.95 16.63
CA MET A 242 17.00 6.50 17.68
C MET A 242 18.48 6.28 17.35
N GLU A 243 18.84 5.12 16.77
CA GLU A 243 20.21 4.84 16.31
C GLU A 243 20.59 5.78 15.16
N ASN A 244 19.69 5.99 14.20
CA ASN A 244 19.88 6.94 13.11
C ASN A 244 20.11 8.38 13.64
N ALA A 245 19.31 8.82 14.60
CA ALA A 245 19.46 10.10 15.26
C ALA A 245 20.83 10.22 15.96
N HIS A 246 21.29 9.16 16.65
CA HIS A 246 22.60 9.15 17.31
C HIS A 246 23.76 9.26 16.34
N LEU A 247 23.74 8.47 15.27
CA LEU A 247 24.84 8.37 14.31
C LEU A 247 24.95 9.62 13.39
N HIS A 248 23.81 10.23 13.01
CA HIS A 248 23.78 11.27 12.00
C HIS A 248 23.66 12.71 12.54
N SER A 249 23.23 12.87 13.80
CA SER A 249 23.13 14.22 14.39
C SER A 249 24.50 14.90 14.51
N GLY A 250 25.52 14.15 14.91
CA GLY A 250 26.82 14.73 15.29
C GLY A 250 26.75 15.61 16.56
N SER A 251 25.61 15.61 17.27
CA SER A 251 25.37 16.40 18.47
C SER A 251 25.58 15.58 19.75
N LYS A 252 25.93 16.26 20.84
CA LYS A 252 26.01 15.68 22.18
C LYS A 252 24.72 15.84 23.00
N GLU A 253 23.75 16.58 22.45
CA GLU A 253 22.44 16.76 23.05
C GLU A 253 21.66 15.43 23.09
N PRO A 254 20.78 15.24 24.07
CA PRO A 254 19.97 14.04 24.16
C PRO A 254 18.98 13.96 23.00
N ILE A 255 18.74 12.75 22.54
CA ILE A 255 17.67 12.45 21.57
C ILE A 255 16.33 12.53 22.31
N ASN A 256 15.37 13.25 21.76
CA ASN A 256 14.04 13.34 22.35
C ASN A 256 13.09 12.36 21.66
N LEU A 257 12.56 11.41 22.43
CA LEU A 257 11.44 10.56 22.02
C LEU A 257 10.15 11.13 22.61
N ILE A 258 9.29 11.67 21.74
CA ILE A 258 8.06 12.37 22.12
C ILE A 258 6.88 11.51 21.66
N ILE A 259 6.01 11.13 22.62
CA ILE A 259 4.79 10.38 22.35
C ILE A 259 3.60 11.28 22.64
N ARG A 260 2.65 11.33 21.71
CA ARG A 260 1.43 12.13 21.86
C ARG A 260 0.21 11.31 21.47
N GLU A 261 -0.81 11.43 22.30
CA GLU A 261 -2.10 10.82 22.07
C GLU A 261 -2.99 11.76 21.25
N GLY A 262 -3.40 11.32 20.05
CA GLY A 262 -4.40 11.97 19.22
C GLY A 262 -5.79 11.34 19.40
N SER A 263 -6.77 11.84 18.64
CA SER A 263 -8.16 11.35 18.69
C SER A 263 -8.30 9.92 18.16
N ASP A 264 -7.59 9.60 17.09
CA ASP A 264 -7.70 8.37 16.31
C ASP A 264 -6.36 7.63 16.11
N HIS A 265 -5.26 8.22 16.57
CA HIS A 265 -3.91 7.66 16.45
C HIS A 265 -3.03 8.08 17.64
N ILE A 266 -1.92 7.35 17.84
CA ILE A 266 -0.82 7.74 18.70
C ILE A 266 0.37 8.07 17.80
N SER A 267 1.02 9.20 18.04
CA SER A 267 2.22 9.65 17.34
C SER A 267 3.48 9.44 18.16
N PHE A 268 4.53 9.00 17.51
CA PHE A 268 5.87 8.79 18.05
C PHE A 268 6.84 9.64 17.25
N THR A 269 7.51 10.58 17.88
CA THR A 269 8.48 11.48 17.23
C THR A 269 9.85 11.30 17.86
N VAL A 270 10.84 10.92 17.04
CA VAL A 270 12.25 10.90 17.39
C VAL A 270 12.89 12.17 16.85
N ARG A 271 13.42 12.99 17.73
CA ARG A 271 14.01 14.29 17.37
C ARG A 271 15.49 14.31 17.79
N ASP A 272 16.34 14.69 16.85
CA ASP A 272 17.76 14.97 17.10
C ASP A 272 18.04 16.48 17.04
N TYR A 273 19.21 16.88 17.54
CA TYR A 273 19.70 18.28 17.57
C TYR A 273 20.99 18.39 16.77
N GLY A 274 20.96 17.90 15.53
CA GLY A 274 22.12 17.85 14.65
C GLY A 274 22.02 18.76 13.45
N ARG A 275 22.72 18.37 12.39
CA ARG A 275 22.79 19.13 11.13
C ARG A 275 21.52 19.10 10.28
N GLY A 276 20.52 18.28 10.67
CA GLY A 276 19.33 18.06 9.88
C GLY A 276 19.56 17.22 8.61
N ILE A 277 18.51 17.08 7.83
CA ILE A 277 18.46 16.31 6.58
C ILE A 277 18.49 17.29 5.39
N ASN A 278 19.25 16.97 4.34
CA ASN A 278 19.25 17.76 3.12
C ASN A 278 17.84 17.77 2.49
N GLU A 279 17.30 18.96 2.20
CA GLU A 279 15.95 19.13 1.65
C GLU A 279 15.70 18.34 0.36
N LYS A 280 16.72 18.13 -0.46
CA LYS A 280 16.62 17.33 -1.69
C LYS A 280 16.48 15.83 -1.41
N GLN A 281 16.88 15.36 -0.24
CA GLN A 281 16.83 13.96 0.16
C GLN A 281 15.56 13.61 0.93
N LEU A 282 14.93 14.58 1.61
CA LEU A 282 13.71 14.39 2.40
C LEU A 282 12.62 13.60 1.68
N PRO A 283 12.26 13.86 0.42
CA PRO A 283 11.19 13.13 -0.28
C PRO A 283 11.50 11.64 -0.51
N TYR A 284 12.78 11.27 -0.53
CA TYR A 284 13.25 9.93 -0.93
C TYR A 284 13.88 9.16 0.22
N ILE A 285 13.94 9.73 1.42
CA ILE A 285 14.69 9.17 2.56
C ILE A 285 14.19 7.77 3.00
N PHE A 286 12.93 7.47 2.74
CA PHE A 286 12.31 6.16 3.03
C PHE A 286 12.31 5.22 1.81
N GLU A 287 12.84 5.60 0.65
CA GLU A 287 12.77 4.79 -0.58
C GLU A 287 13.97 3.86 -0.78
N GLY A 288 14.92 3.87 0.17
CA GLY A 288 16.11 3.01 0.10
C GLY A 288 17.07 3.35 -1.06
N GLN A 289 16.86 4.47 -1.75
CA GLN A 289 17.78 4.96 -2.76
C GLN A 289 18.87 5.78 -2.07
N GLN A 290 20.08 5.26 -2.08
CA GLN A 290 21.26 6.08 -1.80
C GLN A 290 21.29 7.22 -2.83
N THR A 291 21.02 8.43 -2.39
CA THR A 291 21.59 9.58 -3.06
C THR A 291 23.10 9.48 -2.85
N MET A 292 23.82 9.13 -3.91
CA MET A 292 25.27 9.14 -3.94
C MET A 292 25.74 10.57 -3.63
N SER A 293 25.91 10.89 -2.37
CA SER A 293 26.73 12.02 -1.95
C SER A 293 28.09 11.47 -1.59
N GLU A 294 29.06 11.83 -2.40
CA GLU A 294 30.49 11.78 -2.14
C GLU A 294 30.82 12.60 -0.88
N THR A 295 30.57 12.04 0.29
CA THR A 295 31.18 12.52 1.53
C THR A 295 31.93 11.36 2.13
N SER A 296 33.25 11.52 2.09
CA SER A 296 34.31 10.63 2.53
C SER A 296 34.40 10.48 4.06
N ASP A 297 33.33 10.36 4.77
CA ASP A 297 33.34 10.02 6.18
C ASP A 297 32.78 8.60 6.36
N GLY A 298 33.64 7.71 6.82
CA GLY A 298 33.54 6.26 6.86
C GLY A 298 32.41 5.63 7.67
N HIS A 299 31.34 6.35 8.02
CA HIS A 299 30.17 5.82 8.71
C HIS A 299 28.98 5.76 7.73
N LYS A 300 28.87 4.62 7.05
CA LYS A 300 27.80 4.32 6.07
C LYS A 300 26.50 3.99 6.81
N GLY A 301 25.65 4.99 6.94
CA GLY A 301 24.25 4.77 7.28
C GLY A 301 23.50 4.22 6.07
N ILE A 302 22.96 3.01 6.18
CA ILE A 302 22.24 2.34 5.11
C ILE A 302 20.84 2.90 5.04
N GLY A 303 20.44 3.37 3.86
CA GLY A 303 19.04 3.74 3.57
C GLY A 303 18.01 2.62 3.76
N ILE A 304 18.45 1.39 4.08
CA ILE A 304 17.59 0.22 4.33
C ILE A 304 16.83 0.34 5.67
N GLY A 305 17.47 0.85 6.73
CA GLY A 305 16.80 0.97 8.04
C GLY A 305 15.52 1.80 8.00
N LEU A 306 15.55 2.93 7.32
CA LEU A 306 14.37 3.81 7.17
C LEU A 306 13.30 3.20 6.25
N SER A 307 13.67 2.48 5.19
CA SER A 307 12.71 1.78 4.32
C SER A 307 12.03 0.62 5.05
N ILE A 308 12.74 -0.04 5.97
CA ILE A 308 12.17 -1.06 6.87
C ILE A 308 11.17 -0.41 7.83
N CYS A 309 11.52 0.72 8.45
CA CYS A 309 10.59 1.47 9.30
C CYS A 309 9.29 1.78 8.55
N LYS A 310 9.39 2.29 7.32
CA LYS A 310 8.22 2.57 6.47
C LYS A 310 7.39 1.29 6.23
N THR A 311 8.02 0.18 5.91
CA THR A 311 7.32 -1.09 5.66
C THR A 311 6.60 -1.59 6.91
N ILE A 312 7.24 -1.54 8.07
CA ILE A 312 6.65 -1.96 9.35
C ILE A 312 5.45 -1.08 9.71
N ILE A 313 5.62 0.23 9.64
CA ILE A 313 4.55 1.19 9.98
C ILE A 313 3.35 1.05 9.03
N GLN A 314 3.58 0.89 7.74
CA GLN A 314 2.51 0.63 6.76
C GLN A 314 1.79 -0.69 7.04
N ALA A 315 2.49 -1.74 7.44
CA ALA A 315 1.89 -3.02 7.84
C ALA A 315 1.02 -2.89 9.12
N HIS A 316 1.28 -1.86 9.93
CA HIS A 316 0.45 -1.48 11.07
C HIS A 316 -0.67 -0.49 10.74
N ASN A 317 -0.88 -0.14 9.45
CA ASN A 317 -1.82 0.88 8.96
C ASN A 317 -1.49 2.29 9.48
N GLY A 318 -0.21 2.55 9.75
CA GLY A 318 0.32 3.84 10.18
C GLY A 318 1.00 4.59 9.05
N GLU A 319 1.46 5.79 9.37
CA GLU A 319 2.24 6.65 8.48
C GLU A 319 3.56 7.02 9.14
N ILE A 320 4.63 7.20 8.33
CA ILE A 320 5.92 7.69 8.79
C ILE A 320 6.38 8.85 7.91
N THR A 321 6.85 9.91 8.55
CA THR A 321 7.35 11.14 7.90
C THR A 321 8.66 11.58 8.51
N ALA A 322 9.41 12.39 7.75
CA ALA A 322 10.62 13.04 8.22
C ALA A 322 10.56 14.52 7.88
N SER A 323 11.07 15.36 8.76
CA SER A 323 11.16 16.80 8.57
C SER A 323 12.37 17.37 9.29
N ASN A 324 12.76 18.58 8.93
CA ASN A 324 13.73 19.36 9.68
C ASN A 324 13.01 20.31 10.63
N HIS A 325 13.57 20.48 11.81
CA HIS A 325 13.19 21.55 12.73
C HIS A 325 14.35 22.55 12.88
N SER A 326 14.20 23.59 13.71
CA SER A 326 15.16 24.69 13.80
C SER A 326 16.59 24.30 14.18
N GLN A 327 16.80 23.10 14.76
CA GLN A 327 18.08 22.67 15.30
C GLN A 327 18.48 21.24 14.94
N GLY A 328 17.80 20.59 13.97
CA GLY A 328 18.07 19.21 13.60
C GLY A 328 16.97 18.56 12.76
N ALA A 329 16.86 17.26 12.84
CA ALA A 329 15.84 16.47 12.15
C ALA A 329 14.87 15.80 13.12
N GLU A 330 13.67 15.51 12.62
CA GLU A 330 12.69 14.71 13.31
C GLU A 330 12.04 13.69 12.40
N PHE A 331 11.83 12.51 12.95
CA PHE A 331 11.12 11.40 12.33
C PHE A 331 9.87 11.12 13.15
N THR A 332 8.72 11.20 12.51
CA THR A 332 7.44 10.96 13.18
C THR A 332 6.70 9.81 12.52
N PHE A 333 6.27 8.84 13.31
CA PHE A 333 5.33 7.83 12.83
C PHE A 333 4.06 7.82 13.70
N THR A 334 2.97 7.38 13.08
CA THR A 334 1.66 7.28 13.72
C THR A 334 1.14 5.85 13.63
N LEU A 335 0.45 5.40 14.66
CA LEU A 335 -0.27 4.14 14.68
C LEU A 335 -1.74 4.39 15.02
N PRO A 336 -2.70 3.79 14.29
CA PRO A 336 -4.11 4.00 14.55
C PRO A 336 -4.53 3.33 15.85
N LYS A 337 -5.41 3.98 16.60
CA LYS A 337 -6.14 3.36 17.70
C LYS A 337 -7.23 2.46 17.11
N GLU A 338 -7.35 1.22 17.58
CA GLU A 338 -8.52 0.44 17.27
C GLU A 338 -9.75 1.13 17.86
N LYS A 339 -10.78 1.35 17.04
CA LYS A 339 -12.09 1.75 17.56
C LYS A 339 -12.58 0.56 18.40
N GLU A 340 -12.81 0.79 19.69
CA GLU A 340 -13.59 -0.14 20.49
C GLU A 340 -14.98 -0.20 19.84
N ASP A 341 -15.25 -1.24 19.05
CA ASP A 341 -16.62 -1.62 18.70
C ASP A 341 -17.27 -2.06 20.00
N TYR A 342 -17.93 -1.14 20.70
CA TYR A 342 -18.93 -1.48 21.68
C TYR A 342 -20.11 -2.10 20.92
N ASP A 343 -20.00 -3.40 20.58
CA ASP A 343 -21.17 -4.20 20.30
C ASP A 343 -21.96 -4.24 21.60
N ASN A 344 -22.95 -3.39 21.69
CA ASN A 344 -24.01 -3.50 22.68
C ASN A 344 -24.84 -4.76 22.35
N ASP A 345 -24.55 -5.86 23.07
CA ASP A 345 -25.51 -6.94 23.25
C ASP A 345 -26.77 -6.47 23.99
#